data_1f63a6fee9445101ff06f323f96de32d
#
_entry.id   1f63a6fee9445101ff06f323f96de32d
#
_cell.length_a   1.000
_cell.length_b   1.000
_cell.length_c   1.000
_cell.angle_alpha   90.00
_cell.angle_beta   90.00
_cell.angle_gamma   90.00
#
_symmetry.space_group_name_H-M   'P 1'
#
loop_
_entity.id
_entity.type
_entity.pdbx_description
1 polymer ?
#
loop_
_entity_poly.entity_id
_entity_poly.type
_entity_poly.pdbx_seq_one_letter_code
_entity_poly.pdbx_strand_id
1 'polypeptide(L)'
;MNKLRPLVFAALLVIPFAATAADLKIAVVAPQSGNLEILGRQVIDGATLAARDKAEIVLIDETCTDNSGPDIAEKIKQSGAAIAIGFLCSQSLEGGLPTLAAAKIPAITLSVRASILMEDSLKKGWPLYRLAPSPTAEREKLADAIFQNWKGKPFAILDDGTITSRETAETVRETLEQKGMKATLIDNFRPAQEIQTLLMRRLAKAGVTNVFASADRTDMSVMAHDAKAAGLNLTFLGGDALNATDQGVPLEKGVLAVTEPDYQTLPSAKPVVDPLIKEGKAADGYVLPTYAAVTIALDAEEIAAGSGATLAEALIDTPFQTVLGEIRFNKAHELATNPFALLEWDGQGFKPVVTTQ
;
A
#
# COMPACT_ATOMS: atom_id res chain seq x y z
N MET A 1 -10.79 10.34 88.44
CA MET A 1 -10.77 9.02 87.74
C MET A 1 -11.16 9.25 86.30
N ASN A 2 -10.17 9.54 85.49
CA ASN A 2 -10.37 9.80 84.02
C ASN A 2 -10.18 8.49 83.23
N LYS A 3 -11.23 8.06 82.57
CA LYS A 3 -11.16 6.90 81.64
C LYS A 3 -10.80 7.37 80.24
N LEU A 4 -9.59 7.14 79.76
CA LEU A 4 -9.16 7.25 78.43
C LEU A 4 -9.85 6.15 77.55
N ARG A 5 -10.56 6.52 76.51
CA ARG A 5 -11.02 5.61 75.44
C ARG A 5 -9.95 5.56 74.36
N PRO A 6 -9.54 4.39 73.88
CA PRO A 6 -8.66 4.31 72.70
C PRO A 6 -9.47 4.56 71.41
N LEU A 7 -9.01 5.52 70.56
CA LEU A 7 -9.44 5.65 69.18
C LEU A 7 -8.77 4.55 68.35
N VAL A 8 -9.57 3.68 67.79
CA VAL A 8 -9.13 2.71 66.75
C VAL A 8 -9.15 3.42 65.41
N PHE A 9 -7.99 3.69 64.81
CA PHE A 9 -7.81 4.16 63.45
C PHE A 9 -7.90 2.95 62.53
N ALA A 10 -9.01 2.82 61.79
CA ALA A 10 -9.14 1.85 60.72
C ALA A 10 -8.42 2.40 59.47
N ALA A 11 -7.23 1.86 59.17
CA ALA A 11 -6.55 2.17 57.89
C ALA A 11 -7.27 1.42 56.75
N LEU A 12 -7.99 2.18 55.89
CA LEU A 12 -8.49 1.65 54.62
C LEU A 12 -7.28 1.39 53.71
N LEU A 13 -6.94 0.12 53.49
CA LEU A 13 -6.06 -0.30 52.40
C LEU A 13 -6.80 -0.10 51.07
N VAL A 14 -6.45 0.95 50.36
CA VAL A 14 -6.82 1.12 48.94
C VAL A 14 -5.90 0.18 48.15
N ILE A 15 -6.41 -1.00 47.79
CA ILE A 15 -5.76 -1.90 46.82
C ILE A 15 -5.96 -1.25 45.44
N PRO A 16 -4.88 -0.86 44.72
CA PRO A 16 -5.04 -0.43 43.36
C PRO A 16 -5.54 -1.64 42.54
N PHE A 17 -6.76 -1.56 42.06
CA PHE A 17 -7.25 -2.45 40.99
C PHE A 17 -6.38 -2.14 39.77
N ALA A 18 -5.39 -2.99 39.49
CA ALA A 18 -4.77 -3.02 38.17
C ALA A 18 -5.89 -3.43 37.21
N ALA A 19 -6.46 -2.47 36.52
CA ALA A 19 -7.27 -2.78 35.36
C ALA A 19 -6.32 -3.51 34.40
N THR A 20 -6.52 -4.82 34.22
CA THR A 20 -5.98 -5.52 33.08
C THR A 20 -6.59 -4.83 31.87
N ALA A 21 -5.76 -4.10 31.10
CA ALA A 21 -6.17 -3.64 29.79
C ALA A 21 -6.75 -4.87 29.08
N ALA A 22 -8.01 -4.79 28.67
CA ALA A 22 -8.58 -5.84 27.85
C ALA A 22 -7.70 -5.91 26.60
N ASP A 23 -7.20 -7.10 26.29
CA ASP A 23 -6.36 -7.28 25.11
C ASP A 23 -7.08 -6.74 23.89
N LEU A 24 -6.43 -5.87 23.13
CA LEU A 24 -6.99 -5.30 21.89
C LEU A 24 -7.41 -6.44 20.97
N LYS A 25 -8.67 -6.44 20.52
CA LYS A 25 -9.15 -7.38 19.50
C LYS A 25 -9.09 -6.74 18.13
N ILE A 26 -8.39 -7.40 17.22
CA ILE A 26 -8.21 -6.96 15.83
C ILE A 26 -8.87 -7.97 14.91
N ALA A 27 -9.88 -7.55 14.13
CA ALA A 27 -10.42 -8.36 13.06
C ALA A 27 -9.48 -8.31 11.85
N VAL A 28 -8.98 -9.45 11.43
CA VAL A 28 -8.16 -9.61 10.22
C VAL A 28 -9.02 -10.20 9.12
N VAL A 29 -9.32 -9.39 8.12
CA VAL A 29 -10.21 -9.70 7.00
C VAL A 29 -9.38 -10.08 5.79
N ALA A 30 -9.44 -11.35 5.40
CA ALA A 30 -8.61 -11.87 4.31
C ALA A 30 -9.24 -13.10 3.66
N PRO A 31 -9.06 -13.31 2.35
CA PRO A 31 -9.49 -14.52 1.67
C PRO A 31 -8.78 -15.75 2.22
N GLN A 32 -9.56 -16.74 2.69
CA GLN A 32 -9.02 -17.99 3.24
C GLN A 32 -9.12 -19.16 2.24
N SER A 33 -9.66 -18.91 1.07
CA SER A 33 -9.81 -19.89 -0.01
C SER A 33 -9.90 -19.23 -1.38
N GLY A 34 -9.83 -20.04 -2.45
CA GLY A 34 -9.95 -19.57 -3.82
C GLY A 34 -8.68 -18.93 -4.38
N ASN A 35 -8.84 -18.14 -5.45
CA ASN A 35 -7.72 -17.61 -6.22
C ASN A 35 -6.84 -16.59 -5.43
N LEU A 36 -7.39 -16.01 -4.37
CA LEU A 36 -6.69 -15.03 -3.54
C LEU A 36 -6.19 -15.62 -2.20
N GLU A 37 -6.31 -16.93 -1.99
CA GLU A 37 -5.90 -17.61 -0.75
C GLU A 37 -4.43 -17.32 -0.38
N ILE A 38 -3.53 -17.30 -1.37
CA ILE A 38 -2.11 -17.02 -1.13
C ILE A 38 -1.93 -15.62 -0.54
N LEU A 39 -2.62 -14.62 -1.09
CA LEU A 39 -2.57 -13.23 -0.59
C LEU A 39 -3.21 -13.13 0.79
N GLY A 40 -4.33 -13.82 1.00
CA GLY A 40 -4.99 -13.86 2.31
C GLY A 40 -4.10 -14.50 3.39
N ARG A 41 -3.34 -15.54 3.05
CA ARG A 41 -2.37 -16.15 3.95
C ARG A 41 -1.26 -15.17 4.35
N GLN A 42 -0.75 -14.37 3.41
CA GLN A 42 0.24 -13.33 3.69
C GLN A 42 -0.30 -12.29 4.70
N VAL A 43 -1.58 -11.90 4.55
CA VAL A 43 -2.26 -11.01 5.51
C VAL A 43 -2.32 -11.66 6.90
N ILE A 44 -2.74 -12.92 6.99
CA ILE A 44 -2.85 -13.65 8.26
C ILE A 44 -1.48 -13.82 8.92
N ASP A 45 -0.46 -14.18 8.15
CA ASP A 45 0.91 -14.37 8.66
C ASP A 45 1.48 -13.05 9.20
N GLY A 46 1.33 -11.95 8.48
CA GLY A 46 1.75 -10.62 8.92
C GLY A 46 1.06 -10.18 10.21
N ALA A 47 -0.26 -10.40 10.30
CA ALA A 47 -1.04 -10.07 11.49
C ALA A 47 -0.61 -10.91 12.70
N THR A 48 -0.45 -12.22 12.52
CA THR A 48 -0.05 -13.14 13.59
C THR A 48 1.36 -12.81 14.11
N LEU A 49 2.28 -12.48 13.21
CA LEU A 49 3.64 -12.08 13.57
C LEU A 49 3.69 -10.78 14.38
N ALA A 50 2.84 -9.81 14.04
CA ALA A 50 2.82 -8.51 14.72
C ALA A 50 2.09 -8.57 16.08
N ALA A 51 0.95 -9.26 16.11
CA ALA A 51 0.12 -9.32 17.31
C ALA A 51 0.79 -10.10 18.46
N ARG A 52 1.34 -11.29 18.16
CA ARG A 52 1.91 -12.20 19.17
C ARG A 52 1.05 -12.23 20.46
N ASP A 53 1.62 -11.78 21.57
CA ASP A 53 0.93 -11.74 22.88
C ASP A 53 0.32 -10.35 23.19
N LYS A 54 0.26 -9.44 22.19
CA LYS A 54 -0.17 -8.04 22.40
C LYS A 54 -1.62 -7.78 22.02
N ALA A 55 -2.21 -8.62 21.17
CA ALA A 55 -3.59 -8.49 20.73
C ALA A 55 -4.20 -9.84 20.38
N GLU A 56 -5.53 -9.95 20.52
CA GLU A 56 -6.30 -11.07 20.04
C GLU A 56 -6.63 -10.87 18.56
N ILE A 57 -6.21 -11.80 17.69
CA ILE A 57 -6.55 -11.79 16.26
C ILE A 57 -7.80 -12.62 16.04
N VAL A 58 -8.82 -11.97 15.45
CA VAL A 58 -10.04 -12.62 14.99
C VAL A 58 -10.02 -12.70 13.47
N LEU A 59 -9.87 -13.91 12.93
CA LEU A 59 -9.84 -14.13 11.49
C LEU A 59 -11.24 -14.10 10.90
N ILE A 60 -11.46 -13.26 9.90
CA ILE A 60 -12.71 -13.13 9.15
C ILE A 60 -12.44 -13.48 7.68
N ASP A 61 -13.10 -14.49 7.17
CA ASP A 61 -12.96 -14.88 5.77
C ASP A 61 -13.58 -13.83 4.84
N GLU A 62 -12.78 -13.37 3.87
CA GLU A 62 -13.20 -12.44 2.83
C GLU A 62 -13.50 -13.20 1.54
N THR A 63 -14.76 -13.48 1.27
CA THR A 63 -15.16 -14.27 0.10
C THR A 63 -15.03 -13.54 -1.23
N CYS A 64 -14.81 -12.22 -1.23
CA CYS A 64 -14.68 -11.37 -2.42
C CYS A 64 -15.83 -11.48 -3.42
N THR A 65 -17.02 -11.80 -2.95
CA THR A 65 -18.24 -11.86 -3.76
C THR A 65 -19.08 -10.60 -3.59
N ASP A 66 -19.89 -10.27 -4.59
CA ASP A 66 -20.84 -9.18 -4.50
C ASP A 66 -21.76 -9.42 -3.28
N ASN A 67 -22.04 -8.33 -2.55
CA ASN A 67 -22.87 -8.33 -1.34
C ASN A 67 -22.30 -9.07 -0.11
N SER A 68 -21.05 -9.52 -0.10
CA SER A 68 -20.42 -10.15 1.09
C SER A 68 -20.11 -9.15 2.21
N GLY A 69 -19.94 -7.86 1.88
CA GLY A 69 -19.50 -6.84 2.81
C GLY A 69 -20.33 -6.69 4.08
N PRO A 70 -21.67 -6.62 4.03
CA PRO A 70 -22.52 -6.51 5.21
C PRO A 70 -22.35 -7.69 6.18
N ASP A 71 -22.26 -8.92 5.67
CA ASP A 71 -22.09 -10.12 6.50
C ASP A 71 -20.69 -10.14 7.15
N ILE A 72 -19.66 -9.74 6.43
CA ILE A 72 -18.30 -9.59 6.95
C ILE A 72 -18.28 -8.56 8.08
N ALA A 73 -18.87 -7.39 7.88
CA ALA A 73 -18.92 -6.33 8.87
C ALA A 73 -19.73 -6.72 10.11
N GLU A 74 -20.82 -7.47 9.96
CA GLU A 74 -21.60 -7.97 11.10
C GLU A 74 -20.79 -9.01 11.91
N LYS A 75 -20.03 -9.89 11.26
CA LYS A 75 -19.11 -10.82 11.95
C LYS A 75 -18.02 -10.06 12.71
N ILE A 76 -17.44 -9.00 12.13
CA ILE A 76 -16.45 -8.13 12.79
C ILE A 76 -17.06 -7.53 14.06
N LYS A 77 -18.23 -6.93 13.95
CA LYS A 77 -18.93 -6.32 15.08
C LYS A 77 -19.26 -7.34 16.16
N GLN A 78 -19.76 -8.54 15.80
CA GLN A 78 -20.08 -9.62 16.76
C GLN A 78 -18.85 -10.18 17.48
N SER A 79 -17.67 -10.11 16.85
CA SER A 79 -16.42 -10.54 17.49
C SER A 79 -15.96 -9.62 18.62
N GLY A 80 -16.49 -8.40 18.67
CA GLY A 80 -16.04 -7.37 19.60
C GLY A 80 -14.69 -6.75 19.23
N ALA A 81 -14.25 -6.89 17.97
CA ALA A 81 -13.02 -6.25 17.49
C ALA A 81 -13.13 -4.72 17.53
N ALA A 82 -12.07 -4.06 17.97
CA ALA A 82 -11.99 -2.60 18.04
C ALA A 82 -11.58 -1.97 16.71
N ILE A 83 -10.94 -2.75 15.83
CA ILE A 83 -10.46 -2.32 14.51
C ILE A 83 -10.50 -3.50 13.54
N ALA A 84 -10.69 -3.21 12.24
CA ALA A 84 -10.60 -4.19 11.16
C ALA A 84 -9.39 -3.88 10.26
N ILE A 85 -8.60 -4.89 9.90
CA ILE A 85 -7.40 -4.77 9.05
C ILE A 85 -7.49 -5.80 7.93
N GLY A 86 -7.07 -5.42 6.72
CA GLY A 86 -7.06 -6.32 5.57
C GLY A 86 -7.87 -5.76 4.41
N PHE A 87 -8.90 -6.46 4.01
CA PHE A 87 -9.76 -6.13 2.88
C PHE A 87 -8.97 -6.03 1.57
N LEU A 88 -8.85 -7.16 0.88
CA LEU A 88 -8.21 -7.23 -0.42
C LEU A 88 -9.20 -6.90 -1.56
N CYS A 89 -10.51 -6.96 -1.28
CA CYS A 89 -11.56 -6.81 -2.28
C CYS A 89 -12.42 -5.56 -2.03
N SER A 90 -12.52 -4.71 -3.06
CA SER A 90 -13.26 -3.44 -2.97
C SER A 90 -14.73 -3.63 -2.61
N GLN A 91 -15.39 -4.66 -3.17
CA GLN A 91 -16.82 -4.91 -2.95
C GLN A 91 -17.14 -5.27 -1.50
N SER A 92 -16.30 -6.13 -0.88
CA SER A 92 -16.48 -6.51 0.53
C SER A 92 -16.23 -5.33 1.47
N LEU A 93 -15.20 -4.53 1.20
CA LEU A 93 -14.92 -3.32 1.97
C LEU A 93 -16.06 -2.31 1.85
N GLU A 94 -16.41 -1.91 0.61
CA GLU A 94 -17.47 -0.91 0.36
C GLU A 94 -18.80 -1.30 1.01
N GLY A 95 -19.23 -2.55 0.82
CA GLY A 95 -20.47 -3.06 1.40
C GLY A 95 -20.46 -3.13 2.93
N GLY A 96 -19.29 -3.30 3.55
CA GLY A 96 -19.13 -3.41 5.00
C GLY A 96 -19.04 -2.07 5.73
N LEU A 97 -18.53 -1.01 5.07
CA LEU A 97 -18.25 0.29 5.69
C LEU A 97 -19.45 0.91 6.44
N PRO A 98 -20.71 0.89 5.94
CA PRO A 98 -21.85 1.45 6.68
C PRO A 98 -22.03 0.79 8.06
N THR A 99 -21.90 -0.54 8.14
CA THR A 99 -22.03 -1.30 9.39
C THR A 99 -20.88 -1.01 10.35
N LEU A 100 -19.63 -0.98 9.83
CA LEU A 100 -18.45 -0.65 10.62
C LEU A 100 -18.50 0.77 11.17
N ALA A 101 -18.93 1.74 10.37
CA ALA A 101 -19.11 3.12 10.79
C ALA A 101 -20.17 3.27 11.87
N ALA A 102 -21.32 2.61 11.74
CA ALA A 102 -22.38 2.60 12.76
C ALA A 102 -21.90 1.98 14.08
N ALA A 103 -21.01 0.99 14.01
CA ALA A 103 -20.36 0.36 15.17
C ALA A 103 -19.14 1.15 15.69
N LYS A 104 -18.71 2.22 15.00
CA LYS A 104 -17.50 3.02 15.28
C LYS A 104 -16.21 2.17 15.24
N ILE A 105 -16.18 1.18 14.38
CA ILE A 105 -15.01 0.31 14.16
C ILE A 105 -14.23 0.86 12.97
N PRO A 106 -13.02 1.42 13.15
CA PRO A 106 -12.19 1.85 12.04
C PRO A 106 -11.68 0.65 11.23
N ALA A 107 -11.42 0.89 9.94
CA ALA A 107 -10.86 -0.11 9.04
C ALA A 107 -9.58 0.41 8.39
N ILE A 108 -8.53 -0.44 8.32
CA ILE A 108 -7.32 -0.19 7.54
C ILE A 108 -7.29 -1.16 6.37
N THR A 109 -7.42 -0.64 5.14
CA THR A 109 -7.26 -1.46 3.94
C THR A 109 -5.81 -1.51 3.49
N LEU A 110 -5.37 -2.70 3.04
CA LEU A 110 -4.00 -2.96 2.57
C LEU A 110 -3.88 -2.93 1.05
N SER A 111 -4.99 -3.07 0.33
CA SER A 111 -4.99 -3.32 -1.11
C SER A 111 -5.91 -2.40 -1.90
N VAL A 112 -7.05 -1.97 -1.33
CA VAL A 112 -8.08 -1.26 -2.08
C VAL A 112 -7.61 0.15 -2.46
N ARG A 113 -7.41 0.38 -3.77
CA ARG A 113 -6.88 1.65 -4.31
C ARG A 113 -7.96 2.57 -4.91
N ALA A 114 -9.24 2.19 -4.91
CA ALA A 114 -10.33 2.97 -5.49
C ALA A 114 -10.45 4.36 -4.84
N SER A 115 -10.17 5.42 -5.60
CA SER A 115 -10.19 6.81 -5.07
C SER A 115 -11.59 7.22 -4.66
N ILE A 116 -12.61 6.81 -5.44
CA ILE A 116 -14.02 7.12 -5.14
C ILE A 116 -14.45 6.58 -3.76
N LEU A 117 -13.93 5.43 -3.34
CA LEU A 117 -14.25 4.84 -2.05
C LEU A 117 -13.71 5.70 -0.90
N MET A 118 -12.49 6.24 -1.03
CA MET A 118 -11.92 7.15 -0.02
C MET A 118 -12.69 8.47 0.04
N GLU A 119 -13.03 9.05 -1.11
CA GLU A 119 -13.84 10.27 -1.17
C GLU A 119 -15.21 10.07 -0.54
N ASP A 120 -15.89 8.98 -0.84
CA ASP A 120 -17.20 8.64 -0.28
C ASP A 120 -17.10 8.39 1.22
N SER A 121 -16.03 7.72 1.68
CA SER A 121 -15.79 7.48 3.10
C SER A 121 -15.67 8.78 3.87
N LEU A 122 -14.93 9.77 3.36
CA LEU A 122 -14.84 11.09 3.98
C LEU A 122 -16.19 11.83 3.99
N LYS A 123 -16.90 11.84 2.86
CA LYS A 123 -18.23 12.50 2.74
C LYS A 123 -19.25 11.91 3.70
N LYS A 124 -19.19 10.59 3.94
CA LYS A 124 -20.12 9.84 4.78
C LYS A 124 -19.65 9.69 6.23
N GLY A 125 -18.43 10.15 6.55
CA GLY A 125 -17.84 10.04 7.89
C GLY A 125 -17.49 8.60 8.26
N TRP A 126 -17.15 7.76 7.28
CA TRP A 126 -16.71 6.39 7.53
C TRP A 126 -15.24 6.35 7.95
N PRO A 127 -14.89 5.63 9.04
CA PRO A 127 -13.52 5.59 9.54
C PRO A 127 -12.67 4.57 8.77
N LEU A 128 -12.50 4.79 7.46
CA LEU A 128 -11.65 4.01 6.57
C LEU A 128 -10.30 4.70 6.41
N TYR A 129 -9.22 3.96 6.60
CA TYR A 129 -7.84 4.38 6.40
C TYR A 129 -7.19 3.50 5.33
N ARG A 130 -6.39 4.09 4.45
CA ARG A 130 -5.74 3.36 3.37
C ARG A 130 -4.22 3.33 3.57
N LEU A 131 -3.70 2.15 3.86
CA LEU A 131 -2.25 1.92 3.91
C LEU A 131 -1.67 1.66 2.52
N ALA A 132 -2.48 1.13 1.58
CA ALA A 132 -2.07 1.02 0.18
C ALA A 132 -1.85 2.41 -0.44
N PRO A 133 -0.82 2.60 -1.27
CA PRO A 133 -0.61 3.88 -1.94
C PRO A 133 -1.73 4.17 -2.95
N SER A 134 -2.07 5.45 -3.11
CA SER A 134 -3.11 5.86 -4.03
C SER A 134 -2.63 5.88 -5.48
N PRO A 135 -3.53 5.65 -6.47
CA PRO A 135 -3.19 5.84 -7.88
C PRO A 135 -2.75 7.26 -8.21
N THR A 136 -3.26 8.25 -7.49
CA THR A 136 -2.83 9.66 -7.63
C THR A 136 -1.39 9.85 -7.21
N ALA A 137 -0.95 9.24 -6.10
CA ALA A 137 0.43 9.31 -5.63
C ALA A 137 1.42 8.71 -6.66
N GLU A 138 1.05 7.62 -7.33
CA GLU A 138 1.85 7.03 -8.41
C GLU A 138 1.98 7.99 -9.60
N ARG A 139 0.85 8.54 -10.09
CA ARG A 139 0.82 9.46 -11.24
C ARG A 139 1.62 10.74 -10.98
N GLU A 140 1.51 11.31 -9.79
CA GLU A 140 2.30 12.47 -9.36
C GLU A 140 3.80 12.14 -9.36
N LYS A 141 4.19 11.00 -8.81
CA LYS A 141 5.59 10.57 -8.76
C LYS A 141 6.16 10.27 -10.14
N LEU A 142 5.36 9.68 -11.06
CA LEU A 142 5.74 9.48 -12.46
C LEU A 142 6.02 10.82 -13.15
N ALA A 143 5.10 11.78 -13.04
CA ALA A 143 5.28 13.10 -13.62
C ALA A 143 6.52 13.81 -13.04
N ASP A 144 6.74 13.72 -11.73
CA ASP A 144 7.92 14.31 -11.09
C ASP A 144 9.22 13.64 -11.55
N ALA A 145 9.25 12.31 -11.64
CA ALA A 145 10.40 11.56 -12.12
C ALA A 145 10.77 11.97 -13.57
N ILE A 146 9.78 12.06 -14.45
CA ILE A 146 9.97 12.51 -15.84
C ILE A 146 10.46 13.96 -15.86
N PHE A 147 9.80 14.85 -15.14
CA PHE A 147 10.17 16.26 -15.12
C PHE A 147 11.59 16.50 -14.64
N GLN A 148 12.01 15.80 -13.59
CA GLN A 148 13.35 15.97 -13.01
C GLN A 148 14.45 15.37 -13.88
N ASN A 149 14.21 14.22 -14.53
CA ASN A 149 15.27 13.45 -15.19
C ASN A 149 15.30 13.62 -16.72
N TRP A 150 14.19 14.05 -17.34
CA TRP A 150 14.07 14.13 -18.80
C TRP A 150 13.89 15.56 -19.35
N LYS A 151 14.04 16.57 -18.50
CA LYS A 151 13.95 17.97 -18.94
C LYS A 151 14.95 18.24 -20.07
N GLY A 152 14.45 18.74 -21.20
CA GLY A 152 15.25 19.01 -22.39
C GLY A 152 15.61 17.80 -23.26
N LYS A 153 15.14 16.60 -22.90
CA LYS A 153 15.31 15.37 -23.69
C LYS A 153 14.03 15.06 -24.44
N PRO A 154 14.09 14.58 -25.71
CA PRO A 154 12.91 14.11 -26.44
C PRO A 154 12.36 12.81 -25.83
N PHE A 155 11.08 12.79 -25.52
CA PHE A 155 10.45 11.63 -24.88
C PHE A 155 9.09 11.31 -25.48
N ALA A 156 8.67 10.05 -25.34
CA ALA A 156 7.33 9.57 -25.68
C ALA A 156 6.52 9.24 -24.43
N ILE A 157 5.20 9.36 -24.56
CA ILE A 157 4.20 8.84 -23.64
C ILE A 157 3.38 7.79 -24.37
N LEU A 158 3.29 6.59 -23.83
CA LEU A 158 2.57 5.46 -24.41
C LEU A 158 1.52 4.91 -23.44
N ASP A 159 0.39 4.46 -23.99
CA ASP A 159 -0.64 3.69 -23.26
C ASP A 159 -0.97 2.39 -24.00
N ASP A 160 -1.51 1.41 -23.28
CA ASP A 160 -1.91 0.09 -23.81
C ASP A 160 -3.35 0.05 -24.33
N GLY A 161 -4.04 1.18 -24.32
CA GLY A 161 -5.43 1.32 -24.79
C GLY A 161 -6.49 0.96 -23.74
N THR A 162 -6.14 0.43 -22.57
CA THR A 162 -7.08 0.25 -21.46
C THR A 162 -7.45 1.59 -20.81
N ILE A 163 -8.58 1.62 -20.10
CA ILE A 163 -9.05 2.85 -19.43
C ILE A 163 -8.01 3.33 -18.42
N THR A 164 -7.53 2.45 -17.54
CA THR A 164 -6.58 2.79 -16.48
C THR A 164 -5.24 3.28 -17.04
N SER A 165 -4.73 2.63 -18.08
CA SER A 165 -3.49 3.04 -18.73
C SER A 165 -3.61 4.42 -19.38
N ARG A 166 -4.72 4.68 -20.10
CA ARG A 166 -5.00 6.00 -20.68
C ARG A 166 -5.12 7.10 -19.63
N GLU A 167 -5.86 6.85 -18.54
CA GLU A 167 -5.99 7.81 -17.45
C GLU A 167 -4.63 8.15 -16.84
N THR A 168 -3.76 7.16 -16.65
CA THR A 168 -2.42 7.37 -16.13
C THR A 168 -1.56 8.17 -17.10
N ALA A 169 -1.51 7.77 -18.36
CA ALA A 169 -0.75 8.47 -19.40
C ALA A 169 -1.22 9.92 -19.58
N GLU A 170 -2.53 10.14 -19.59
CA GLU A 170 -3.13 11.47 -19.72
C GLU A 170 -2.85 12.36 -18.51
N THR A 171 -3.02 11.85 -17.30
CA THR A 171 -2.72 12.62 -16.08
C THR A 171 -1.25 13.02 -16.00
N VAL A 172 -0.33 12.10 -16.36
CA VAL A 172 1.10 12.39 -16.43
C VAL A 172 1.38 13.45 -17.48
N ARG A 173 0.78 13.32 -18.68
CA ARG A 173 0.91 14.29 -19.78
C ARG A 173 0.46 15.68 -19.35
N GLU A 174 -0.75 15.81 -18.80
CA GLU A 174 -1.30 17.09 -18.36
C GLU A 174 -0.45 17.75 -17.27
N THR A 175 0.00 16.96 -16.30
CA THR A 175 0.87 17.45 -15.23
C THR A 175 2.20 17.97 -15.79
N LEU A 176 2.79 17.30 -16.75
CA LEU A 176 4.03 17.75 -17.42
C LEU A 176 3.79 19.01 -18.27
N GLU A 177 2.69 19.10 -18.99
CA GLU A 177 2.34 20.28 -19.77
C GLU A 177 2.10 21.52 -18.90
N GLN A 178 1.47 21.37 -17.72
CA GLN A 178 1.33 22.42 -16.73
C GLN A 178 2.69 22.92 -16.22
N LYS A 179 3.68 22.02 -16.14
CA LYS A 179 5.08 22.33 -15.81
C LYS A 179 5.90 22.83 -17.03
N GLY A 180 5.27 23.06 -18.19
CA GLY A 180 5.92 23.55 -19.41
C GLY A 180 6.71 22.49 -20.17
N MET A 181 6.50 21.20 -19.94
CA MET A 181 7.18 20.09 -20.60
C MET A 181 6.22 19.30 -21.49
N LYS A 182 6.54 19.16 -22.78
CA LYS A 182 5.69 18.46 -23.76
C LYS A 182 6.37 17.22 -24.29
N ALA A 183 5.62 16.13 -24.41
CA ALA A 183 6.08 14.92 -25.08
C ALA A 183 6.32 15.16 -26.58
N THR A 184 7.37 14.56 -27.12
CA THR A 184 7.68 14.57 -28.56
C THR A 184 6.73 13.67 -29.33
N LEU A 185 6.32 12.56 -28.73
CA LEU A 185 5.38 11.60 -29.28
C LEU A 185 4.39 11.16 -28.18
N ILE A 186 3.10 11.13 -28.54
CA ILE A 186 2.05 10.47 -27.76
C ILE A 186 1.47 9.41 -28.67
N ASP A 187 1.47 8.16 -28.24
CA ASP A 187 1.01 7.04 -29.05
C ASP A 187 0.44 5.93 -28.15
N ASN A 188 -0.17 4.93 -28.75
CA ASN A 188 -0.60 3.73 -28.06
C ASN A 188 0.03 2.48 -28.70
N PHE A 189 0.03 1.41 -27.94
CA PHE A 189 0.46 0.10 -28.42
C PHE A 189 -0.65 -0.92 -28.15
N ARG A 190 -0.57 -2.06 -28.87
CA ARG A 190 -1.46 -3.19 -28.60
C ARG A 190 -0.79 -4.07 -27.53
N PRO A 191 -1.45 -4.29 -26.37
CA PRO A 191 -0.90 -5.15 -25.33
C PRO A 191 -0.84 -6.62 -25.73
N ALA A 192 -0.11 -7.41 -24.95
CA ALA A 192 0.03 -8.86 -25.09
C ALA A 192 0.53 -9.30 -26.50
N GLN A 193 1.40 -8.52 -27.12
CA GLN A 193 2.07 -8.89 -28.36
C GLN A 193 3.44 -9.51 -28.07
N GLU A 194 3.81 -10.55 -28.81
CA GLU A 194 5.15 -11.17 -28.69
C GLU A 194 6.25 -10.25 -29.20
N ILE A 195 5.93 -9.28 -30.06
CA ILE A 195 6.86 -8.31 -30.65
C ILE A 195 6.21 -6.94 -30.82
N GLN A 196 6.99 -5.88 -30.66
CA GLN A 196 6.58 -4.47 -30.82
C GLN A 196 7.42 -3.73 -31.90
N THR A 197 7.89 -4.44 -32.93
CA THR A 197 8.79 -3.89 -33.97
C THR A 197 8.22 -2.63 -34.65
N LEU A 198 6.91 -2.56 -34.90
CA LEU A 198 6.29 -1.38 -35.54
C LEU A 198 6.32 -0.18 -34.59
N LEU A 199 6.11 -0.38 -33.30
CA LEU A 199 6.25 0.65 -32.28
C LEU A 199 7.69 1.17 -32.26
N MET A 200 8.67 0.27 -32.24
CA MET A 200 10.11 0.65 -32.24
C MET A 200 10.46 1.53 -33.45
N ARG A 201 9.91 1.25 -34.63
CA ARG A 201 10.10 2.11 -35.80
C ARG A 201 9.48 3.50 -35.64
N ARG A 202 8.30 3.62 -35.01
CA ARG A 202 7.65 4.91 -34.76
C ARG A 202 8.46 5.73 -33.76
N LEU A 203 8.95 5.11 -32.67
CA LEU A 203 9.81 5.77 -31.67
C LEU A 203 11.11 6.26 -32.29
N ALA A 204 11.78 5.43 -33.08
CA ALA A 204 13.01 5.80 -33.79
C ALA A 204 12.77 6.98 -34.76
N LYS A 205 11.69 6.94 -35.53
CA LYS A 205 11.31 8.03 -36.47
C LYS A 205 11.02 9.35 -35.73
N ALA A 206 10.43 9.28 -34.56
CA ALA A 206 10.16 10.46 -33.72
C ALA A 206 11.44 11.03 -33.05
N GLY A 207 12.55 10.28 -33.07
CA GLY A 207 13.82 10.72 -32.49
C GLY A 207 13.79 10.80 -30.95
N VAL A 208 12.91 10.05 -30.30
CA VAL A 208 12.82 10.00 -28.85
C VAL A 208 13.96 9.17 -28.26
N THR A 209 14.41 9.56 -27.09
CA THR A 209 15.45 8.84 -26.33
C THR A 209 14.92 8.27 -25.01
N ASN A 210 13.74 8.72 -24.58
CA ASN A 210 13.10 8.28 -23.36
C ASN A 210 11.64 7.94 -23.63
N VAL A 211 11.14 6.90 -22.99
CA VAL A 211 9.78 6.38 -23.20
C VAL A 211 9.14 6.10 -21.84
N PHE A 212 8.11 6.87 -21.51
CA PHE A 212 7.19 6.47 -20.46
C PHE A 212 6.09 5.63 -21.09
N ALA A 213 5.88 4.42 -20.58
CA ALA A 213 4.79 3.57 -20.98
C ALA A 213 3.96 3.16 -19.76
N SER A 214 2.67 3.49 -19.79
CA SER A 214 1.69 2.94 -18.88
C SER A 214 1.35 1.53 -19.36
N ALA A 215 2.15 0.54 -18.92
CA ALA A 215 2.18 -0.83 -19.41
C ALA A 215 2.36 -1.78 -18.23
N ASP A 216 1.94 -3.03 -18.41
CA ASP A 216 2.33 -4.10 -17.50
C ASP A 216 3.80 -4.51 -17.70
N ARG A 217 4.30 -5.39 -16.83
CA ARG A 217 5.69 -5.85 -16.88
C ARG A 217 5.99 -6.63 -18.15
N THR A 218 5.08 -7.45 -18.63
CA THR A 218 5.27 -8.29 -19.83
C THR A 218 5.43 -7.43 -21.07
N ASP A 219 4.53 -6.48 -21.28
CA ASP A 219 4.59 -5.56 -22.42
C ASP A 219 5.83 -4.67 -22.35
N MET A 220 6.20 -4.17 -21.17
CA MET A 220 7.43 -3.39 -20.99
C MET A 220 8.67 -4.22 -21.32
N SER A 221 8.70 -5.48 -20.90
CA SER A 221 9.82 -6.40 -21.21
C SER A 221 9.98 -6.61 -22.70
N VAL A 222 8.89 -6.85 -23.42
CA VAL A 222 8.90 -6.99 -24.89
C VAL A 222 9.36 -5.70 -25.56
N MET A 223 8.86 -4.54 -25.15
CA MET A 223 9.30 -3.24 -25.70
C MET A 223 10.79 -2.98 -25.48
N ALA A 224 11.30 -3.21 -24.28
CA ALA A 224 12.71 -2.99 -23.97
C ALA A 224 13.63 -3.99 -24.74
N HIS A 225 13.21 -5.25 -24.81
CA HIS A 225 13.90 -6.26 -25.60
C HIS A 225 13.99 -5.92 -27.09
N ASP A 226 12.85 -5.53 -27.69
CA ASP A 226 12.78 -5.18 -29.13
C ASP A 226 13.56 -3.90 -29.45
N ALA A 227 13.55 -2.92 -28.55
CA ALA A 227 14.39 -1.73 -28.69
C ALA A 227 15.88 -2.11 -28.74
N LYS A 228 16.32 -2.96 -27.82
CA LYS A 228 17.69 -3.45 -27.76
C LYS A 228 18.04 -4.26 -29.01
N ALA A 229 17.17 -5.17 -29.46
CA ALA A 229 17.36 -5.95 -30.68
C ALA A 229 17.42 -5.07 -31.93
N ALA A 230 16.70 -3.95 -31.96
CA ALA A 230 16.74 -2.96 -33.04
C ALA A 230 17.94 -1.99 -32.94
N GLY A 231 18.80 -2.10 -31.92
CA GLY A 231 19.91 -1.19 -31.69
C GLY A 231 19.50 0.23 -31.27
N LEU A 232 18.30 0.41 -30.73
CA LEU A 232 17.80 1.69 -30.24
C LEU A 232 18.26 1.90 -28.79
N ASN A 233 18.87 3.03 -28.52
CA ASN A 233 19.24 3.42 -27.17
C ASN A 233 18.11 4.21 -26.53
N LEU A 234 17.10 3.50 -25.97
CA LEU A 234 15.95 4.05 -25.31
C LEU A 234 15.99 3.80 -23.80
N THR A 235 15.68 4.82 -23.01
CA THR A 235 15.44 4.68 -21.57
C THR A 235 13.94 4.50 -21.36
N PHE A 236 13.52 3.36 -20.82
CA PHE A 236 12.13 3.07 -20.49
C PHE A 236 11.83 3.39 -19.04
N LEU A 237 10.63 3.93 -18.79
CA LEU A 237 10.05 4.15 -17.48
C LEU A 237 8.62 3.62 -17.46
N GLY A 238 8.28 2.86 -16.42
CA GLY A 238 6.90 2.42 -16.15
C GLY A 238 6.47 2.74 -14.73
N GLY A 239 5.26 2.29 -14.38
CA GLY A 239 4.68 2.42 -13.05
C GLY A 239 4.87 1.17 -12.18
N ASP A 240 4.09 1.10 -11.10
CA ASP A 240 4.12 0.04 -10.09
C ASP A 240 3.81 -1.36 -10.65
N ALA A 241 3.09 -1.45 -11.76
CA ALA A 241 2.84 -2.71 -12.47
C ALA A 241 4.13 -3.45 -12.88
N LEU A 242 5.25 -2.73 -12.99
CA LEU A 242 6.55 -3.36 -13.29
C LEU A 242 7.10 -4.19 -12.12
N ASN A 243 6.54 -4.08 -10.92
CA ASN A 243 6.93 -4.88 -9.76
C ASN A 243 6.36 -6.31 -9.78
N ALA A 244 5.59 -6.68 -10.79
CA ALA A 244 5.13 -8.04 -11.03
C ALA A 244 6.28 -8.99 -11.39
N THR A 245 6.03 -10.30 -11.38
CA THR A 245 7.01 -11.30 -11.82
C THR A 245 7.10 -11.37 -13.35
N ASP A 246 8.28 -11.71 -13.88
CA ASP A 246 8.48 -11.92 -15.31
C ASP A 246 7.60 -13.06 -15.83
N GLN A 247 7.00 -12.84 -17.02
CA GLN A 247 6.25 -13.85 -17.76
C GLN A 247 6.79 -13.92 -19.18
N GLY A 248 7.58 -14.96 -19.46
CA GLY A 248 8.22 -15.14 -20.78
C GLY A 248 9.50 -14.32 -20.93
N VAL A 249 9.41 -13.13 -21.52
CA VAL A 249 10.58 -12.25 -21.71
C VAL A 249 10.95 -11.57 -20.40
N PRO A 250 12.21 -11.70 -19.90
CA PRO A 250 12.63 -11.01 -18.69
C PRO A 250 12.78 -9.52 -18.92
N LEU A 251 12.57 -8.73 -17.86
CA LEU A 251 12.76 -7.28 -17.93
C LEU A 251 14.24 -6.95 -18.18
N GLU A 252 14.50 -6.06 -19.12
CA GLU A 252 15.86 -5.63 -19.44
C GLU A 252 16.45 -4.75 -18.33
N LYS A 253 17.74 -4.96 -18.05
CA LYS A 253 18.48 -4.11 -17.10
C LYS A 253 18.49 -2.65 -17.57
N GLY A 254 18.31 -1.72 -16.63
CA GLY A 254 18.25 -0.28 -16.89
C GLY A 254 16.86 0.25 -17.13
N VAL A 255 15.82 -0.59 -17.13
CA VAL A 255 14.43 -0.13 -17.14
C VAL A 255 14.12 0.53 -15.81
N LEU A 256 13.57 1.74 -15.86
CA LEU A 256 13.15 2.51 -14.70
C LEU A 256 11.71 2.20 -14.32
N ALA A 257 11.40 2.25 -13.04
CA ALA A 257 10.04 2.16 -12.53
C ALA A 257 9.80 3.18 -11.42
N VAL A 258 8.60 3.74 -11.41
CA VAL A 258 8.04 4.38 -10.23
C VAL A 258 7.21 3.34 -9.50
N THR A 259 7.77 2.79 -8.43
CA THR A 259 7.18 1.69 -7.66
C THR A 259 7.50 1.83 -6.18
N GLU A 260 6.81 1.06 -5.33
CA GLU A 260 7.15 0.96 -3.93
C GLU A 260 8.55 0.33 -3.76
N PRO A 261 9.32 0.74 -2.76
CA PRO A 261 10.60 0.10 -2.47
C PRO A 261 10.39 -1.34 -2.01
N ASP A 262 11.40 -2.17 -2.18
CA ASP A 262 11.43 -3.49 -1.54
C ASP A 262 11.56 -3.30 -0.02
N TYR A 263 10.42 -3.33 0.67
CA TYR A 263 10.34 -3.11 2.11
C TYR A 263 11.17 -4.11 2.93
N GLN A 264 11.45 -5.31 2.41
CA GLN A 264 12.30 -6.29 3.09
C GLN A 264 13.73 -5.79 3.25
N THR A 265 14.17 -4.86 2.41
CA THR A 265 15.52 -4.28 2.46
C THR A 265 15.67 -3.14 3.46
N LEU A 266 14.58 -2.62 3.98
CA LEU A 266 14.59 -1.51 4.93
C LEU A 266 15.22 -1.92 6.28
N PRO A 267 16.01 -1.04 6.91
CA PRO A 267 16.53 -1.29 8.25
C PRO A 267 15.44 -1.57 9.29
N SER A 268 14.29 -0.90 9.17
CA SER A 268 13.11 -1.08 10.04
C SER A 268 12.46 -2.47 9.89
N ALA A 269 12.57 -3.12 8.74
CA ALA A 269 12.01 -4.44 8.49
C ALA A 269 12.92 -5.59 8.97
N LYS A 270 14.23 -5.38 9.05
CA LYS A 270 15.20 -6.44 9.41
C LYS A 270 14.87 -7.23 10.67
N PRO A 271 14.40 -6.63 11.80
CA PRO A 271 14.05 -7.40 13.00
C PRO A 271 12.95 -8.45 12.76
N VAL A 272 12.13 -8.28 11.73
CA VAL A 272 11.06 -9.20 11.33
C VAL A 272 11.51 -10.12 10.21
N VAL A 273 12.19 -9.58 9.21
CA VAL A 273 12.60 -10.31 8.00
C VAL A 273 13.74 -11.31 8.28
N ASP A 274 14.78 -10.91 9.04
CA ASP A 274 15.93 -11.78 9.30
C ASP A 274 15.57 -13.10 10.01
N PRO A 275 14.68 -13.14 11.01
CA PRO A 275 14.17 -14.38 11.59
C PRO A 275 13.40 -15.25 10.59
N LEU A 276 12.53 -14.64 9.75
CA LEU A 276 11.77 -15.39 8.74
C LEU A 276 12.68 -16.08 7.72
N ILE A 277 13.69 -15.36 7.23
CA ILE A 277 14.68 -15.93 6.29
C ILE A 277 15.41 -17.11 6.92
N LYS A 278 15.78 -17.04 8.21
CA LYS A 278 16.44 -18.15 8.93
C LYS A 278 15.53 -19.38 9.05
N GLU A 279 14.22 -19.17 9.08
CA GLU A 279 13.22 -20.25 9.08
C GLU A 279 12.85 -20.73 7.67
N GLY A 280 13.48 -20.20 6.62
CA GLY A 280 13.18 -20.51 5.21
C GLY A 280 11.83 -19.94 4.74
N LYS A 281 11.35 -18.89 5.41
CA LYS A 281 10.11 -18.17 5.08
C LYS A 281 10.44 -16.84 4.41
N ALA A 282 9.54 -16.36 3.56
CA ALA A 282 9.64 -15.04 2.93
C ALA A 282 8.62 -14.07 3.55
N ALA A 283 8.98 -12.80 3.59
CA ALA A 283 8.07 -11.72 4.00
C ALA A 283 7.39 -11.08 2.78
N ASP A 284 6.90 -11.91 1.85
CA ASP A 284 6.37 -11.48 0.56
C ASP A 284 5.00 -10.82 0.64
N GLY A 285 4.69 -10.01 -0.35
CA GLY A 285 3.38 -9.42 -0.57
C GLY A 285 2.85 -8.66 0.65
N TYR A 286 1.74 -9.13 1.23
CA TYR A 286 1.05 -8.45 2.33
C TYR A 286 1.60 -8.73 3.74
N VAL A 287 2.67 -9.53 3.89
CA VAL A 287 3.22 -9.85 5.23
C VAL A 287 3.66 -8.58 5.97
N LEU A 288 4.55 -7.77 5.37
CA LEU A 288 5.04 -6.54 6.00
C LEU A 288 3.98 -5.43 6.08
N PRO A 289 3.15 -5.16 5.05
CA PRO A 289 2.04 -4.22 5.15
C PRO A 289 1.06 -4.57 6.28
N THR A 290 0.71 -5.84 6.45
CA THR A 290 -0.18 -6.24 7.54
C THR A 290 0.50 -6.13 8.90
N TYR A 291 1.78 -6.51 8.99
CA TYR A 291 2.56 -6.30 10.22
C TYR A 291 2.53 -4.82 10.62
N ALA A 292 2.77 -3.92 9.67
CA ALA A 292 2.71 -2.47 9.92
C ALA A 292 1.32 -2.01 10.37
N ALA A 293 0.25 -2.48 9.71
CA ALA A 293 -1.12 -2.11 10.08
C ALA A 293 -1.50 -2.56 11.50
N VAL A 294 -1.07 -3.75 11.92
CA VAL A 294 -1.26 -4.23 13.31
C VAL A 294 -0.43 -3.41 14.29
N THR A 295 0.82 -3.07 13.95
CA THR A 295 1.66 -2.18 14.78
C THR A 295 0.97 -0.83 14.96
N ILE A 296 0.46 -0.24 13.88
CA ILE A 296 -0.31 1.01 13.92
C ILE A 296 -1.54 0.89 14.84
N ALA A 297 -2.27 -0.22 14.75
CA ALA A 297 -3.45 -0.44 15.61
C ALA A 297 -3.10 -0.53 17.10
N LEU A 298 -2.01 -1.22 17.44
CA LEU A 298 -1.52 -1.33 18.81
C LEU A 298 -1.09 0.04 19.38
N ASP A 299 -0.29 0.79 18.62
CA ASP A 299 0.19 2.11 19.04
C ASP A 299 -0.97 3.13 19.13
N ALA A 300 -1.92 3.07 18.18
CA ALA A 300 -3.10 3.93 18.19
C ALA A 300 -4.02 3.65 19.39
N GLU A 301 -4.17 2.38 19.81
CA GLU A 301 -4.93 2.02 21.02
C GLU A 301 -4.26 2.56 22.28
N GLU A 302 -2.94 2.46 22.38
CA GLU A 302 -2.19 3.03 23.53
C GLU A 302 -2.36 4.56 23.60
N ILE A 303 -2.31 5.24 22.46
CA ILE A 303 -2.53 6.70 22.36
C ILE A 303 -3.97 7.05 22.74
N ALA A 304 -4.97 6.31 22.24
CA ALA A 304 -6.37 6.52 22.52
C ALA A 304 -6.65 6.36 24.03
N ALA A 305 -6.14 5.28 24.64
CA ALA A 305 -6.27 5.02 26.07
C ALA A 305 -5.62 6.13 26.94
N GLY A 306 -4.48 6.67 26.50
CA GLY A 306 -3.76 7.73 27.21
C GLY A 306 -4.36 9.13 27.06
N SER A 307 -5.03 9.41 25.94
CA SER A 307 -5.56 10.74 25.60
C SER A 307 -7.07 10.87 25.78
N GLY A 308 -7.80 9.77 25.88
CA GLY A 308 -9.27 9.75 25.87
C GLY A 308 -9.89 9.97 24.47
N ALA A 309 -9.07 9.95 23.42
CA ALA A 309 -9.52 9.96 22.03
C ALA A 309 -10.11 8.60 21.64
N THR A 310 -10.87 8.57 20.54
CA THR A 310 -11.26 7.30 19.92
C THR A 310 -10.08 6.71 19.14
N LEU A 311 -10.11 5.41 18.88
CA LEU A 311 -9.09 4.74 18.06
C LEU A 311 -8.99 5.37 16.65
N ALA A 312 -10.13 5.75 16.05
CA ALA A 312 -10.16 6.42 14.76
C ALA A 312 -9.48 7.80 14.81
N GLU A 313 -9.69 8.59 15.86
CA GLU A 313 -9.01 9.89 16.02
C GLU A 313 -7.51 9.73 16.25
N ALA A 314 -7.08 8.71 16.98
CA ALA A 314 -5.67 8.42 17.22
C ALA A 314 -4.90 8.02 15.96
N LEU A 315 -5.58 7.53 14.91
CA LEU A 315 -4.97 7.21 13.62
C LEU A 315 -4.61 8.45 12.78
N ILE A 316 -5.28 9.60 12.98
CA ILE A 316 -5.11 10.78 12.13
C ILE A 316 -3.89 11.61 12.59
N ASP A 317 -3.08 12.02 11.62
CA ASP A 317 -1.90 12.91 11.80
C ASP A 317 -0.85 12.39 12.81
N THR A 318 -0.98 11.15 13.29
CA THR A 318 -0.05 10.49 14.20
C THR A 318 1.08 9.80 13.43
N PRO A 319 2.37 10.06 13.74
CA PRO A 319 3.48 9.33 13.15
C PRO A 319 3.68 7.97 13.86
N PHE A 320 3.54 6.89 13.11
CA PHE A 320 3.76 5.52 13.58
C PHE A 320 5.09 4.97 13.04
N GLN A 321 5.94 4.46 13.92
CA GLN A 321 7.18 3.80 13.50
C GLN A 321 6.89 2.33 13.18
N THR A 322 7.03 1.95 11.92
CA THR A 322 6.65 0.62 11.45
C THR A 322 7.80 -0.07 10.71
N VAL A 323 7.58 -1.34 10.34
CA VAL A 323 8.50 -2.09 9.46
C VAL A 323 8.61 -1.48 8.05
N LEU A 324 7.62 -0.69 7.63
CA LEU A 324 7.62 0.05 6.36
C LEU A 324 8.29 1.44 6.49
N GLY A 325 8.85 1.76 7.65
CA GLY A 325 9.29 3.10 8.03
C GLY A 325 8.21 3.88 8.78
N GLU A 326 8.33 5.21 8.81
CA GLU A 326 7.30 6.06 9.42
C GLU A 326 6.06 6.12 8.53
N ILE A 327 4.92 5.73 9.09
CA ILE A 327 3.59 5.84 8.47
C ILE A 327 2.78 6.87 9.24
N ARG A 328 2.07 7.72 8.47
CA ARG A 328 1.12 8.69 9.03
C ARG A 328 -0.04 8.83 8.06
N PHE A 329 -1.26 8.75 8.60
CA PHE A 329 -2.47 9.05 7.84
C PHE A 329 -2.81 10.53 7.96
N ASN A 330 -3.02 11.20 6.84
CA ASN A 330 -3.48 12.58 6.78
C ASN A 330 -4.99 12.69 7.05
N LYS A 331 -5.53 13.91 7.03
CA LYS A 331 -6.98 14.18 7.23
C LYS A 331 -7.88 13.58 6.14
N ALA A 332 -7.33 13.16 5.02
CA ALA A 332 -8.04 12.40 3.99
C ALA A 332 -7.98 10.89 4.22
N HIS A 333 -7.43 10.46 5.37
CA HIS A 333 -7.22 9.06 5.75
C HIS A 333 -6.30 8.29 4.78
N GLU A 334 -5.46 9.02 4.06
CA GLU A 334 -4.48 8.55 3.11
C GLU A 334 -3.07 8.67 3.68
N LEU A 335 -2.10 7.98 3.11
CA LEU A 335 -0.70 8.17 3.46
C LEU A 335 -0.28 9.63 3.29
N ALA A 336 0.28 10.22 4.33
CA ALA A 336 0.77 11.61 4.31
C ALA A 336 2.04 11.77 3.46
N THR A 337 2.80 10.70 3.31
CA THR A 337 4.02 10.65 2.49
C THR A 337 3.81 9.70 1.32
N ASN A 338 4.16 10.15 0.12
CA ASN A 338 4.11 9.31 -1.07
C ASN A 338 5.18 8.19 -0.97
N PRO A 339 4.81 6.91 -0.92
CA PRO A 339 5.75 5.81 -0.75
C PRO A 339 6.51 5.46 -2.04
N PHE A 340 6.02 5.90 -3.20
CA PHE A 340 6.65 5.60 -4.48
C PHE A 340 8.02 6.24 -4.64
N ALA A 341 8.95 5.49 -5.20
CA ALA A 341 10.29 5.94 -5.53
C ALA A 341 10.62 5.67 -7.00
N LEU A 342 11.54 6.46 -7.57
CA LEU A 342 12.12 6.13 -8.86
C LEU A 342 13.24 5.12 -8.65
N LEU A 343 13.06 3.94 -9.20
CA LEU A 343 13.97 2.79 -9.08
C LEU A 343 14.43 2.33 -10.47
N GLU A 344 15.54 1.61 -10.52
CA GLU A 344 16.11 1.01 -11.74
C GLU A 344 16.22 -0.51 -11.58
N TRP A 345 15.86 -1.26 -12.59
CA TRP A 345 16.01 -2.71 -12.63
C TRP A 345 17.48 -3.10 -12.87
N ASP A 346 18.11 -3.78 -11.91
CA ASP A 346 19.51 -4.20 -11.98
C ASP A 346 19.72 -5.59 -12.60
N GLY A 347 18.62 -6.24 -13.00
CA GLY A 347 18.58 -7.63 -13.50
C GLY A 347 18.12 -8.64 -12.45
N GLN A 348 17.95 -8.24 -11.19
CA GLN A 348 17.46 -9.08 -10.08
C GLN A 348 16.37 -8.41 -9.27
N GLY A 349 16.38 -7.06 -9.17
CA GLY A 349 15.43 -6.29 -8.40
C GLY A 349 15.49 -4.80 -8.74
N PHE A 350 14.47 -4.08 -8.33
CA PHE A 350 14.45 -2.63 -8.41
C PHE A 350 15.30 -2.02 -7.29
N LYS A 351 16.25 -1.15 -7.65
CA LYS A 351 17.17 -0.46 -6.73
C LYS A 351 17.04 1.04 -6.88
N PRO A 352 17.29 1.82 -5.83
CA PRO A 352 17.32 3.27 -5.92
C PRO A 352 18.25 3.75 -7.04
N VAL A 353 17.76 4.68 -7.86
CA VAL A 353 18.60 5.32 -8.88
C VAL A 353 19.70 6.12 -8.19
N VAL A 354 20.95 5.73 -8.41
CA VAL A 354 22.10 6.50 -7.90
C VAL A 354 22.24 7.76 -8.74
N THR A 355 21.71 8.87 -8.25
CA THR A 355 21.98 10.19 -8.82
C THR A 355 23.44 10.55 -8.50
N THR A 356 24.34 10.39 -9.46
CA THR A 356 25.64 11.07 -9.43
C THR A 356 25.37 12.57 -9.51
N GLN A 357 25.55 13.26 -8.38
CA GLN A 357 25.54 14.73 -8.31
C GLN A 357 26.73 15.30 -9.08
#